data_1288d0cfc21106576f34f76265caab62
#
_entry.id   1288d0cfc21106576f34f76265caab62
#
_cell.length_a   1.000
_cell.length_b   1.000
_cell.length_c   1.000
_cell.angle_alpha   90.00
_cell.angle_beta   90.00
_cell.angle_gamma   90.00
#
_symmetry.space_group_name_H-M   'P 1'
#
loop_
_entity.id
_entity.type
_entity.pdbx_description
1 polymer ?
#
loop_
_entity_poly.entity_id
_entity_poly.type
_entity_poly.pdbx_seq_one_letter_code
_entity_poly.pdbx_strand_id
1 'polypeptide(L)'
;MQHIQKCLTTFIVTLFLAIWADAVPATGRLYGVFTTEKGESLSVRLMGDEHFSYWQSDDGRCFHLNASNQLQEINATEAQARRVMRLMPQRTPSLGDFKHYEGAYKGIIILADFTDRQFGDGHDQELYYNVANTENFTNSMGFKGSVRDYFLSQSRGKFDFSFDVVGPVQLSHSYKYYGEDAGDGSSHNIHGGEMIAEACQLAGDTIDWGRYDWDGDGEVEQVFVLFAGEGQHNSADTYTIWPHKHSLSMSDYGQTLQLGGYVIDQYACSSEMFTPTVVSGIGVMCHEFSHCFGFPEHYDAALGSSGNFGMYTWDVMGMGNYNGNGFIPAGYTSHERMVLGWLEPIELRDDEVQVEGMLPLSEGGDAFIIYNDANPNEYYLLENRQQVGWDEALPGRGLLIIHVDFDKAIWEANGVNVVQTYGAFQNDHQRMTIFHADNDDAKTDFSLQRDPYPYSKRDSLTDNSMPAAKLYTPNLAGRNYMGKPITQIKRNADQTMSFHFGSATNDICTISREGKGPRVKVYRIAGKDVWVPVQDPAQSHQGSKYIE
;
A
#
# COMPACT_ATOMS: atom_id res chain seq x y z
N MET A 1 69.61 -11.38 -11.50
CA MET A 1 68.63 -10.28 -11.61
C MET A 1 67.33 -10.88 -12.09
N GLN A 2 66.49 -11.20 -11.14
CA GLN A 2 65.20 -11.91 -11.43
C GLN A 2 64.08 -10.87 -11.45
N HIS A 3 63.41 -10.78 -12.58
CA HIS A 3 62.16 -10.01 -12.69
C HIS A 3 61.01 -10.83 -12.09
N ILE A 4 60.42 -10.31 -11.02
CA ILE A 4 59.19 -10.83 -10.47
C ILE A 4 58.04 -10.09 -11.21
N GLN A 5 57.38 -10.82 -12.10
CA GLN A 5 56.15 -10.40 -12.74
C GLN A 5 54.98 -10.61 -11.75
N LYS A 6 54.42 -9.54 -11.22
CA LYS A 6 53.17 -9.56 -10.44
C LYS A 6 52.01 -9.67 -11.43
N CYS A 7 51.39 -10.84 -11.49
CA CYS A 7 50.07 -11.01 -12.10
C CYS A 7 49.04 -10.31 -11.20
N LEU A 8 48.51 -9.19 -11.64
CA LEU A 8 47.33 -8.57 -11.09
C LEU A 8 46.11 -9.31 -11.67
N THR A 9 45.53 -10.21 -10.89
CA THR A 9 44.26 -10.84 -11.24
C THR A 9 43.17 -9.83 -10.90
N THR A 10 42.68 -9.14 -11.91
CA THR A 10 41.49 -8.27 -11.78
C THR A 10 40.29 -9.20 -11.69
N PHE A 11 39.73 -9.35 -10.50
CA PHE A 11 38.40 -9.94 -10.32
C PHE A 11 37.41 -8.94 -10.86
N ILE A 12 36.90 -9.18 -12.06
CA ILE A 12 35.67 -8.53 -12.56
C ILE A 12 34.53 -9.19 -11.78
N VAL A 13 34.08 -8.53 -10.73
CA VAL A 13 32.78 -8.81 -10.12
C VAL A 13 31.76 -8.28 -11.12
N THR A 14 31.26 -9.16 -11.96
CA THR A 14 30.07 -8.88 -12.77
C THR A 14 28.91 -8.84 -11.76
N LEU A 15 28.55 -7.66 -11.33
CA LEU A 15 27.29 -7.43 -10.63
C LEU A 15 26.19 -7.73 -11.65
N PHE A 16 25.58 -8.89 -11.53
CA PHE A 16 24.28 -9.13 -12.17
C PHE A 16 23.29 -8.24 -11.41
N LEU A 17 23.03 -7.06 -11.93
CA LEU A 17 21.88 -6.25 -11.54
C LEU A 17 20.67 -7.06 -12.04
N ALA A 18 20.02 -7.73 -11.13
CA ALA A 18 18.75 -8.40 -11.40
C ALA A 18 17.68 -7.32 -11.52
N ILE A 19 16.88 -7.40 -12.54
CA ILE A 19 15.85 -6.43 -12.98
C ILE A 19 14.53 -6.83 -12.34
N TRP A 20 13.81 -5.90 -11.68
CA TRP A 20 12.61 -6.23 -10.89
C TRP A 20 11.54 -5.13 -10.93
N ALA A 21 10.27 -5.53 -10.85
CA ALA A 21 9.08 -4.68 -10.80
C ALA A 21 8.34 -4.85 -9.45
N ASP A 22 7.61 -3.83 -9.02
CA ASP A 22 6.65 -3.88 -7.91
C ASP A 22 5.24 -3.90 -8.47
N ALA A 23 4.35 -4.69 -7.91
CA ALA A 23 2.97 -4.77 -8.39
C ALA A 23 2.00 -5.25 -7.34
N VAL A 24 0.73 -4.97 -7.62
CA VAL A 24 -0.39 -5.47 -6.84
C VAL A 24 -0.41 -7.01 -6.82
N PRO A 25 -0.59 -7.64 -5.66
CA PRO A 25 -0.67 -9.09 -5.57
C PRO A 25 -1.93 -9.63 -6.26
N ALA A 26 -1.93 -10.92 -6.61
CA ALA A 26 -3.13 -11.60 -7.07
C ALA A 26 -4.27 -11.41 -6.06
N THR A 27 -5.49 -11.20 -6.54
CA THR A 27 -6.66 -10.94 -5.68
C THR A 27 -6.98 -12.09 -4.71
N GLY A 28 -6.45 -13.30 -4.97
CA GLY A 28 -6.77 -14.52 -4.24
C GLY A 28 -8.22 -15.00 -4.45
N ARG A 29 -8.98 -14.32 -5.32
CA ARG A 29 -10.38 -14.61 -5.62
C ARG A 29 -10.57 -15.33 -6.96
N LEU A 30 -9.52 -15.40 -7.79
CA LEU A 30 -9.57 -16.11 -9.06
C LEU A 30 -9.39 -17.61 -8.82
N TYR A 31 -10.41 -18.38 -9.11
CA TYR A 31 -10.40 -19.84 -9.09
C TYR A 31 -10.46 -20.40 -10.50
N GLY A 32 -9.65 -21.41 -10.77
CA GLY A 32 -9.67 -22.17 -12.00
C GLY A 32 -9.77 -23.67 -11.74
N VAL A 33 -10.32 -24.41 -12.71
CA VAL A 33 -10.28 -25.87 -12.68
C VAL A 33 -9.38 -26.34 -13.81
N PHE A 34 -8.23 -26.90 -13.43
CA PHE A 34 -7.23 -27.37 -14.39
C PHE A 34 -6.90 -28.83 -14.15
N THR A 35 -6.30 -29.46 -15.16
CA THR A 35 -5.90 -30.86 -15.09
C THR A 35 -4.39 -30.94 -14.87
N THR A 36 -3.94 -31.77 -13.93
CA THR A 36 -2.51 -32.05 -13.76
C THR A 36 -1.93 -32.86 -14.93
N GLU A 37 -0.62 -32.88 -15.10
CA GLU A 37 0.06 -33.76 -16.07
C GLU A 37 -0.29 -35.25 -15.89
N LYS A 38 -0.73 -35.64 -14.70
CA LYS A 38 -1.19 -36.99 -14.37
C LYS A 38 -2.67 -37.24 -14.62
N GLY A 39 -3.42 -36.24 -15.12
CA GLY A 39 -4.83 -36.34 -15.44
C GLY A 39 -5.78 -36.10 -14.25
N GLU A 40 -5.29 -35.63 -13.09
CA GLU A 40 -6.11 -35.23 -11.95
C GLU A 40 -6.71 -33.84 -12.23
N SER A 41 -8.03 -33.66 -12.05
CA SER A 41 -8.67 -32.34 -12.15
C SER A 41 -8.75 -31.68 -10.79
N LEU A 42 -8.19 -30.48 -10.65
CA LEU A 42 -8.10 -29.75 -9.39
C LEU A 42 -8.75 -28.36 -9.51
N SER A 43 -9.46 -27.96 -8.48
CA SER A 43 -9.81 -26.56 -8.25
C SER A 43 -8.63 -25.88 -7.56
N VAL A 44 -8.17 -24.80 -8.15
CA VAL A 44 -7.01 -24.04 -7.67
C VAL A 44 -7.29 -22.56 -7.75
N ARG A 45 -6.64 -21.77 -6.92
CA ARG A 45 -6.74 -20.30 -6.90
C ARG A 45 -5.39 -19.67 -7.26
N LEU A 46 -5.43 -18.55 -7.95
CA LEU A 46 -4.24 -17.77 -8.28
C LEU A 46 -3.72 -17.06 -7.03
N MET A 47 -2.42 -17.19 -6.78
CA MET A 47 -1.69 -16.63 -5.65
C MET A 47 -0.41 -15.96 -6.14
N GLY A 48 0.14 -15.06 -5.32
CA GLY A 48 1.42 -14.39 -5.62
C GLY A 48 1.23 -13.00 -6.20
N ASP A 49 2.19 -12.56 -6.99
CA ASP A 49 2.24 -11.26 -7.69
C ASP A 49 3.02 -11.43 -9.01
N GLU A 50 3.41 -10.32 -9.65
CA GLU A 50 4.15 -10.28 -10.92
C GLU A 50 5.52 -10.95 -10.85
N HIS A 51 6.15 -10.98 -9.66
CA HIS A 51 7.46 -11.62 -9.52
C HIS A 51 7.36 -13.13 -9.46
N PHE A 52 6.28 -13.62 -8.88
CA PHE A 52 6.04 -15.03 -8.72
C PHE A 52 4.57 -15.33 -8.45
N SER A 53 3.83 -15.74 -9.47
CA SER A 53 2.48 -16.24 -9.30
C SER A 53 2.44 -17.77 -9.42
N TYR A 54 1.49 -18.38 -8.75
CA TYR A 54 1.26 -19.81 -8.77
C TYR A 54 -0.19 -20.14 -8.45
N TRP A 55 -0.61 -21.32 -8.83
CA TRP A 55 -1.92 -21.85 -8.52
C TRP A 55 -1.85 -22.73 -7.27
N GLN A 56 -2.73 -22.49 -6.30
CA GLN A 56 -2.79 -23.26 -5.06
C GLN A 56 -4.10 -24.02 -4.95
N SER A 57 -4.02 -25.34 -4.69
CA SER A 57 -5.18 -26.17 -4.37
C SER A 57 -5.59 -26.06 -2.90
N ASP A 58 -6.81 -26.50 -2.58
CA ASP A 58 -7.35 -26.45 -1.21
C ASP A 58 -6.55 -27.29 -0.19
N ASP A 59 -5.82 -28.31 -0.67
CA ASP A 59 -4.90 -29.12 0.14
C ASP A 59 -3.50 -28.50 0.29
N GLY A 60 -3.29 -27.28 -0.27
CA GLY A 60 -2.06 -26.49 -0.12
C GLY A 60 -0.96 -26.82 -1.12
N ARG A 61 -1.18 -27.72 -2.10
CA ARG A 61 -0.23 -27.98 -3.19
C ARG A 61 -0.14 -26.74 -4.09
N CYS A 62 1.04 -26.46 -4.60
CA CYS A 62 1.32 -25.32 -5.45
C CYS A 62 1.73 -25.76 -6.86
N PHE A 63 1.27 -25.03 -7.87
CA PHE A 63 1.41 -25.40 -9.28
C PHE A 63 1.70 -24.20 -10.16
N HIS A 64 2.46 -24.42 -11.26
CA HIS A 64 2.45 -23.58 -12.45
C HIS A 64 1.61 -24.21 -13.56
N LEU A 65 1.15 -23.41 -14.51
CA LEU A 65 0.60 -23.90 -15.76
C LEU A 65 1.74 -24.11 -16.77
N ASN A 66 1.82 -25.32 -17.34
CA ASN A 66 2.74 -25.58 -18.46
C ASN A 66 2.15 -25.04 -19.79
N ALA A 67 2.93 -25.09 -20.86
CA ALA A 67 2.51 -24.63 -22.19
C ALA A 67 1.25 -25.33 -22.75
N SER A 68 0.79 -26.41 -22.13
CA SER A 68 -0.45 -27.14 -22.47
C SER A 68 -1.58 -26.80 -21.51
N ASN A 69 -1.47 -25.76 -20.70
CA ASN A 69 -2.41 -25.37 -19.64
C ASN A 69 -2.70 -26.51 -18.62
N GLN A 70 -1.68 -27.32 -18.31
CA GLN A 70 -1.77 -28.35 -17.29
C GLN A 70 -0.99 -27.94 -16.06
N LEU A 71 -1.50 -28.33 -14.88
CA LEU A 71 -0.87 -28.08 -13.59
C LEU A 71 0.41 -28.93 -13.43
N GLN A 72 1.52 -28.26 -13.29
CA GLN A 72 2.82 -28.84 -12.93
C GLN A 72 3.14 -28.45 -11.49
N GLU A 73 3.30 -29.43 -10.61
CA GLU A 73 3.54 -29.21 -9.18
C GLU A 73 4.90 -28.58 -8.93
N ILE A 74 4.96 -27.57 -8.08
CA ILE A 74 6.18 -26.82 -7.71
C ILE A 74 6.44 -26.87 -6.21
N ASN A 75 7.72 -26.71 -5.84
CA ASN A 75 8.10 -26.54 -4.44
C ASN A 75 7.97 -25.06 -4.04
N ALA A 76 6.89 -24.71 -3.35
CA ALA A 76 6.61 -23.34 -2.92
C ALA A 76 7.74 -22.73 -2.06
N THR A 77 8.42 -23.53 -1.21
CA THR A 77 9.53 -23.05 -0.38
C THR A 77 10.75 -22.65 -1.21
N GLU A 78 11.07 -23.39 -2.26
CA GLU A 78 12.18 -23.06 -3.16
C GLU A 78 11.84 -21.84 -4.01
N ALA A 79 10.61 -21.76 -4.47
CA ALA A 79 10.09 -20.63 -5.21
C ALA A 79 10.13 -19.34 -4.37
N GLN A 80 9.69 -19.42 -3.10
CA GLN A 80 9.76 -18.34 -2.13
C GLN A 80 11.22 -17.86 -1.90
N ALA A 81 12.16 -18.78 -1.73
CA ALA A 81 13.57 -18.42 -1.53
C ALA A 81 14.15 -17.65 -2.73
N ARG A 82 13.77 -18.03 -3.94
CA ARG A 82 14.17 -17.32 -5.17
C ARG A 82 13.58 -15.90 -5.24
N ARG A 83 12.39 -15.71 -4.69
CA ARG A 83 11.68 -14.46 -4.74
C ARG A 83 12.27 -13.36 -3.83
N VAL A 84 12.69 -13.70 -2.61
CA VAL A 84 13.34 -12.73 -1.71
C VAL A 84 14.61 -12.10 -2.33
N MET A 85 15.27 -12.79 -3.23
CA MET A 85 16.37 -12.21 -4.02
C MET A 85 15.90 -11.16 -5.02
N ARG A 86 14.62 -11.03 -5.21
CA ARG A 86 13.98 -10.25 -6.27
C ARG A 86 13.19 -9.06 -5.75
N LEU A 87 13.22 -8.78 -4.44
CA LEU A 87 12.57 -7.60 -3.89
C LEU A 87 13.23 -6.33 -4.43
N MET A 88 12.40 -5.42 -4.95
CA MET A 88 12.87 -4.15 -5.49
C MET A 88 13.22 -3.19 -4.37
N PRO A 89 14.40 -2.57 -4.41
CA PRO A 89 14.68 -1.44 -3.54
C PRO A 89 13.74 -0.27 -3.85
N GLN A 90 13.08 0.24 -2.82
CA GLN A 90 12.29 1.48 -2.86
C GLN A 90 13.17 2.65 -2.41
N ARG A 91 12.92 3.85 -2.94
CA ARG A 91 13.55 5.08 -2.44
C ARG A 91 12.81 5.56 -1.18
N THR A 92 12.80 4.74 -0.12
CA THR A 92 12.10 5.07 1.13
C THR A 92 12.95 6.01 1.99
N PRO A 93 12.45 7.18 2.37
CA PRO A 93 13.13 8.08 3.31
C PRO A 93 13.20 7.49 4.73
N SER A 94 14.07 8.03 5.59
CA SER A 94 13.97 7.79 7.03
C SER A 94 12.69 8.43 7.58
N LEU A 95 12.18 7.97 8.74
CA LEU A 95 10.89 8.45 9.28
C LEU A 95 10.76 9.97 9.37
N GLY A 96 11.84 10.70 9.65
CA GLY A 96 11.82 12.17 9.73
C GLY A 96 12.12 12.88 8.41
N ASP A 97 12.44 12.16 7.34
CA ASP A 97 12.93 12.71 6.08
C ASP A 97 11.90 12.59 4.94
N PHE A 98 10.71 12.05 5.22
CA PHE A 98 9.64 12.04 4.22
C PHE A 98 9.27 13.47 3.81
N LYS A 99 9.13 13.68 2.51
CA LYS A 99 8.67 14.97 1.98
C LYS A 99 7.20 15.18 2.37
N HIS A 100 6.90 16.35 2.92
CA HIS A 100 5.53 16.75 3.16
C HIS A 100 4.93 17.32 1.87
N TYR A 101 4.01 16.58 1.28
CA TYR A 101 3.36 16.97 0.04
C TYR A 101 2.15 17.84 0.34
N GLU A 102 2.22 19.13 -0.02
CA GLU A 102 1.14 20.10 0.11
C GLU A 102 1.02 20.95 -1.17
N GLY A 103 -0.22 21.26 -1.57
CA GLY A 103 -0.48 22.03 -2.78
C GLY A 103 -0.97 21.18 -3.94
N ALA A 104 -0.83 21.71 -5.15
CA ALA A 104 -1.33 21.09 -6.37
C ALA A 104 -0.22 20.35 -7.11
N TYR A 105 -0.47 19.10 -7.43
CA TYR A 105 0.42 18.22 -8.19
C TYR A 105 -0.31 17.63 -9.39
N LYS A 106 0.46 17.18 -10.38
CA LYS A 106 -0.10 16.51 -11.55
C LYS A 106 0.52 15.15 -11.81
N GLY A 107 -0.34 14.21 -12.18
CA GLY A 107 0.03 12.92 -12.74
C GLY A 107 -0.39 12.83 -14.20
N ILE A 108 0.12 11.82 -14.91
CA ILE A 108 -0.27 11.49 -16.26
C ILE A 108 -0.76 10.06 -16.36
N ILE A 109 -1.89 9.86 -17.06
CA ILE A 109 -2.45 8.55 -17.38
C ILE A 109 -2.52 8.45 -18.91
N ILE A 110 -1.86 7.45 -19.47
CA ILE A 110 -1.89 7.14 -20.90
C ILE A 110 -2.75 5.91 -21.11
N LEU A 111 -3.83 6.05 -21.92
CA LEU A 111 -4.65 4.93 -22.34
C LEU A 111 -3.99 4.24 -23.52
N ALA A 112 -3.89 2.90 -23.51
CA ALA A 112 -3.20 2.14 -24.55
C ALA A 112 -4.06 1.00 -25.10
N ASP A 113 -4.29 1.02 -26.41
CA ASP A 113 -4.95 -0.04 -27.18
C ASP A 113 -3.91 -0.96 -27.83
N PHE A 114 -4.21 -2.25 -27.90
CA PHE A 114 -3.43 -3.24 -28.64
C PHE A 114 -4.01 -3.43 -30.07
N THR A 115 -3.22 -4.03 -30.96
CA THR A 115 -3.68 -4.30 -32.35
C THR A 115 -4.90 -5.21 -32.42
N ASP A 116 -5.10 -6.05 -31.41
CA ASP A 116 -6.16 -7.06 -31.34
C ASP A 116 -7.10 -6.86 -30.14
N ARG A 117 -6.89 -5.83 -29.31
CA ARG A 117 -7.76 -5.51 -28.17
C ARG A 117 -7.79 -4.00 -27.94
N GLN A 118 -8.99 -3.44 -27.95
CA GLN A 118 -9.26 -2.04 -27.68
C GLN A 118 -10.11 -1.90 -26.41
N PHE A 119 -10.16 -0.69 -25.87
CA PHE A 119 -11.09 -0.34 -24.79
C PHE A 119 -12.53 -0.64 -25.15
N GLY A 120 -13.32 -1.03 -24.18
CA GLY A 120 -14.75 -1.31 -24.35
C GLY A 120 -15.57 -0.09 -24.73
N ASP A 121 -16.79 -0.30 -25.22
CA ASP A 121 -17.69 0.78 -25.57
C ASP A 121 -17.96 1.71 -24.40
N GLY A 122 -17.66 3.01 -24.56
CA GLY A 122 -17.79 4.03 -23.52
C GLY A 122 -16.66 4.05 -22.48
N HIS A 123 -15.60 3.24 -22.68
CA HIS A 123 -14.38 3.30 -21.89
C HIS A 123 -13.34 4.19 -22.59
N ASP A 124 -13.66 5.47 -22.68
CA ASP A 124 -12.91 6.46 -23.43
C ASP A 124 -12.13 7.43 -22.53
N GLN A 125 -11.43 8.36 -23.14
CA GLN A 125 -10.67 9.41 -22.45
C GLN A 125 -11.55 10.23 -21.50
N GLU A 126 -12.81 10.52 -21.85
CA GLU A 126 -13.73 11.28 -21.00
C GLU A 126 -14.09 10.50 -19.74
N LEU A 127 -14.38 9.19 -19.86
CA LEU A 127 -14.62 8.34 -18.70
C LEU A 127 -13.42 8.37 -17.75
N TYR A 128 -12.21 8.11 -18.26
CA TYR A 128 -11.02 8.01 -17.40
C TYR A 128 -10.57 9.37 -16.89
N TYR A 129 -10.82 10.47 -17.60
CA TYR A 129 -10.66 11.81 -17.04
C TYR A 129 -11.60 12.02 -15.83
N ASN A 130 -12.85 11.59 -15.92
CA ASN A 130 -13.81 11.68 -14.82
C ASN A 130 -13.40 10.77 -13.65
N VAL A 131 -12.99 9.54 -13.92
CA VAL A 131 -12.47 8.59 -12.90
C VAL A 131 -11.27 9.15 -12.17
N ALA A 132 -10.39 9.85 -12.87
CA ALA A 132 -9.18 10.41 -12.29
C ALA A 132 -9.43 11.72 -11.50
N ASN A 133 -10.33 12.61 -11.98
CA ASN A 133 -10.37 14.01 -11.55
C ASN A 133 -11.71 14.52 -11.02
N THR A 134 -12.85 14.00 -11.50
CA THR A 134 -14.14 14.64 -11.24
C THR A 134 -14.57 14.42 -9.79
N GLU A 135 -14.80 15.53 -9.09
CA GLU A 135 -15.24 15.51 -7.69
C GLU A 135 -16.52 14.69 -7.51
N ASN A 136 -16.50 13.76 -6.57
CA ASN A 136 -17.62 12.86 -6.22
C ASN A 136 -18.15 12.07 -7.43
N PHE A 137 -17.26 11.68 -8.33
CA PHE A 137 -17.66 10.95 -9.55
C PHE A 137 -18.37 9.64 -9.22
N THR A 138 -19.54 9.47 -9.80
CA THR A 138 -20.35 8.24 -9.69
C THR A 138 -20.96 7.88 -11.02
N ASN A 139 -21.04 6.57 -11.31
CA ASN A 139 -21.71 6.07 -12.50
C ASN A 139 -22.29 4.66 -12.26
N SER A 140 -22.93 4.11 -13.29
CA SER A 140 -23.54 2.77 -13.25
C SER A 140 -22.52 1.62 -13.21
N MET A 141 -21.23 1.88 -13.45
CA MET A 141 -20.16 0.89 -13.38
C MET A 141 -19.72 0.61 -11.95
N GLY A 142 -20.01 1.52 -10.99
CA GLY A 142 -19.72 1.33 -9.58
C GLY A 142 -18.75 2.35 -8.95
N PHE A 143 -18.23 3.33 -9.73
CA PHE A 143 -17.36 4.38 -9.19
C PHE A 143 -18.07 5.21 -8.11
N LYS A 144 -17.35 5.53 -7.03
CA LYS A 144 -17.82 6.27 -5.86
C LYS A 144 -16.79 7.32 -5.44
N GLY A 145 -16.41 8.21 -6.35
CA GLY A 145 -15.37 9.20 -6.22
C GLY A 145 -14.26 8.96 -7.24
N SER A 146 -13.38 9.94 -7.37
CA SER A 146 -12.22 9.91 -8.26
C SER A 146 -10.92 9.62 -7.51
N VAL A 147 -9.83 9.34 -8.26
CA VAL A 147 -8.48 9.23 -7.69
C VAL A 147 -8.10 10.53 -6.96
N ARG A 148 -8.45 11.69 -7.52
CA ARG A 148 -8.25 13.00 -6.89
C ARG A 148 -9.01 13.12 -5.56
N ASP A 149 -10.28 12.69 -5.51
CA ASP A 149 -11.08 12.68 -4.27
C ASP A 149 -10.42 11.81 -3.19
N TYR A 150 -9.86 10.67 -3.60
CA TYR A 150 -9.14 9.79 -2.68
C TYR A 150 -7.98 10.54 -2.02
N PHE A 151 -7.04 11.10 -2.79
CA PHE A 151 -5.86 11.78 -2.25
C PHE A 151 -6.22 13.05 -1.47
N LEU A 152 -7.20 13.83 -1.93
CA LEU A 152 -7.72 14.97 -1.17
C LEU A 152 -8.25 14.55 0.21
N SER A 153 -8.99 13.44 0.26
CA SER A 153 -9.51 12.90 1.52
C SER A 153 -8.39 12.42 2.44
N GLN A 154 -7.41 11.65 1.91
CA GLN A 154 -6.29 11.14 2.71
C GLN A 154 -5.45 12.27 3.32
N SER A 155 -5.21 13.33 2.55
CA SER A 155 -4.42 14.50 2.94
C SER A 155 -5.20 15.56 3.73
N ARG A 156 -6.48 15.35 3.97
CA ARG A 156 -7.37 16.37 4.55
C ARG A 156 -7.38 17.67 3.73
N GLY A 157 -7.35 17.54 2.41
CA GLY A 157 -7.35 18.66 1.46
C GLY A 157 -6.02 19.36 1.28
N LYS A 158 -4.91 18.83 1.84
CA LYS A 158 -3.59 19.44 1.68
C LYS A 158 -2.92 19.14 0.33
N PHE A 159 -3.19 17.95 -0.22
CA PHE A 159 -2.57 17.46 -1.46
C PHE A 159 -3.63 17.32 -2.54
N ASP A 160 -3.63 18.24 -3.51
CA ASP A 160 -4.55 18.26 -4.66
C ASP A 160 -3.87 17.60 -5.85
N PHE A 161 -4.13 16.31 -6.06
CA PHE A 161 -3.52 15.51 -7.10
C PHE A 161 -4.46 15.33 -8.29
N SER A 162 -4.23 16.09 -9.35
CA SER A 162 -5.00 16.04 -10.59
C SER A 162 -4.23 15.35 -11.71
N PHE A 163 -4.94 14.87 -12.72
CA PHE A 163 -4.37 14.04 -13.78
C PHE A 163 -4.67 14.60 -15.16
N ASP A 164 -3.68 14.56 -16.03
CA ASP A 164 -3.91 14.66 -17.46
C ASP A 164 -4.09 13.22 -18.00
N VAL A 165 -5.16 12.98 -18.77
CA VAL A 165 -5.48 11.67 -19.38
C VAL A 165 -5.36 11.82 -20.88
N VAL A 166 -4.56 10.99 -21.52
CA VAL A 166 -4.30 11.04 -22.96
C VAL A 166 -4.53 9.69 -23.62
N GLY A 167 -4.80 9.70 -24.90
CA GLY A 167 -5.08 8.49 -25.68
C GLY A 167 -6.56 8.21 -25.88
N PRO A 168 -6.98 6.96 -26.24
CA PRO A 168 -6.10 5.79 -26.39
C PRO A 168 -5.09 5.92 -27.52
N VAL A 169 -3.82 5.53 -27.23
CA VAL A 169 -2.80 5.35 -28.25
C VAL A 169 -2.82 3.92 -28.78
N GLN A 170 -2.59 3.73 -30.07
CA GLN A 170 -2.59 2.41 -30.68
C GLN A 170 -1.17 1.84 -30.69
N LEU A 171 -0.92 0.84 -29.83
CA LEU A 171 0.34 0.10 -29.79
C LEU A 171 0.53 -0.77 -31.05
N SER A 172 1.77 -1.09 -31.37
CA SER A 172 2.15 -1.80 -32.61
C SER A 172 1.97 -3.30 -32.58
N HIS A 173 1.82 -3.91 -31.37
CA HIS A 173 1.68 -5.35 -31.19
C HIS A 173 0.37 -5.75 -30.50
N SER A 174 0.12 -7.07 -30.43
CA SER A 174 -1.02 -7.66 -29.75
C SER A 174 -0.82 -7.66 -28.22
N TYR A 175 -1.93 -7.76 -27.46
CA TYR A 175 -1.82 -7.91 -26.01
C TYR A 175 -0.99 -9.12 -25.60
N LYS A 176 -1.01 -10.20 -26.38
CA LYS A 176 -0.24 -11.42 -26.13
C LYS A 176 1.26 -11.23 -26.27
N TYR A 177 1.69 -10.33 -27.15
CA TYR A 177 3.11 -9.98 -27.30
C TYR A 177 3.61 -9.27 -26.04
N TYR A 178 2.90 -8.22 -25.61
CA TYR A 178 3.34 -7.47 -24.43
C TYR A 178 3.13 -8.24 -23.12
N GLY A 179 2.17 -9.14 -23.07
CA GLY A 179 1.89 -10.00 -21.92
C GLY A 179 2.62 -11.34 -21.92
N GLU A 180 3.60 -11.56 -22.82
CA GLU A 180 4.39 -12.78 -22.82
C GLU A 180 5.26 -12.86 -21.56
N ASP A 181 5.15 -13.96 -20.83
CA ASP A 181 5.95 -14.22 -19.62
C ASP A 181 7.33 -14.77 -19.97
N ALA A 182 8.31 -14.57 -19.10
CA ALA A 182 9.70 -15.02 -19.26
C ALA A 182 9.87 -16.54 -19.39
N GLY A 183 8.84 -17.32 -19.13
CA GLY A 183 8.84 -18.79 -19.28
C GLY A 183 9.68 -19.52 -18.21
N ASP A 184 10.17 -18.81 -17.20
CA ASP A 184 10.95 -19.35 -16.09
C ASP A 184 10.10 -19.65 -14.84
N GLY A 185 8.76 -19.52 -15.00
CA GLY A 185 7.78 -19.67 -13.93
C GLY A 185 7.56 -18.38 -13.13
N SER A 186 8.14 -17.26 -13.54
CA SER A 186 7.74 -15.93 -13.09
C SER A 186 6.57 -15.43 -13.96
N SER A 187 5.77 -14.49 -13.43
CA SER A 187 4.76 -13.75 -14.19
C SER A 187 5.34 -12.45 -14.77
N HIS A 188 6.66 -12.39 -14.93
CA HIS A 188 7.36 -11.24 -15.46
C HIS A 188 7.12 -11.15 -16.97
N ASN A 189 6.43 -10.11 -17.40
CA ASN A 189 6.19 -9.84 -18.82
C ASN A 189 7.45 -9.31 -19.49
N ILE A 190 7.96 -10.04 -20.49
CA ILE A 190 9.25 -9.72 -21.15
C ILE A 190 9.19 -8.56 -22.14
N HIS A 191 8.03 -7.93 -22.32
CA HIS A 191 7.80 -6.77 -23.17
C HIS A 191 7.01 -5.67 -22.45
N GLY A 192 6.95 -5.72 -21.11
CA GLY A 192 6.21 -4.74 -20.32
C GLY A 192 6.78 -3.33 -20.42
N GLY A 193 8.09 -3.18 -20.28
CA GLY A 193 8.78 -1.90 -20.43
C GLY A 193 8.74 -1.37 -21.86
N GLU A 194 8.81 -2.23 -22.87
CA GLU A 194 8.63 -1.87 -24.28
C GLU A 194 7.25 -1.25 -24.51
N MET A 195 6.18 -1.84 -23.96
CA MET A 195 4.81 -1.31 -24.02
C MET A 195 4.75 0.12 -23.47
N ILE A 196 5.32 0.34 -22.29
CA ILE A 196 5.31 1.66 -21.64
C ILE A 196 6.05 2.69 -22.47
N ALA A 197 7.26 2.35 -22.93
CA ALA A 197 8.08 3.24 -23.74
C ALA A 197 7.37 3.61 -25.04
N GLU A 198 6.74 2.67 -25.71
CA GLU A 198 5.96 2.92 -26.93
C GLU A 198 4.74 3.81 -26.65
N ALA A 199 3.97 3.53 -25.59
CA ALA A 199 2.83 4.35 -25.19
C ALA A 199 3.25 5.80 -24.92
N CYS A 200 4.35 6.03 -24.21
CA CYS A 200 4.91 7.36 -23.96
C CYS A 200 5.35 8.07 -25.27
N GLN A 201 5.99 7.35 -26.18
CA GLN A 201 6.43 7.90 -27.46
C GLN A 201 5.25 8.29 -28.35
N LEU A 202 4.21 7.47 -28.41
CA LEU A 202 3.00 7.73 -29.19
C LEU A 202 2.19 8.91 -28.62
N ALA A 203 2.17 9.09 -27.32
CA ALA A 203 1.53 10.22 -26.65
C ALA A 203 2.37 11.51 -26.67
N GLY A 204 3.69 11.40 -26.83
CA GLY A 204 4.71 12.34 -26.39
C GLY A 204 4.77 13.71 -27.05
N ASP A 205 4.39 13.87 -28.33
CA ASP A 205 4.65 15.13 -29.09
C ASP A 205 3.80 16.34 -28.61
N THR A 206 2.76 16.10 -27.81
CA THR A 206 1.85 17.15 -27.33
C THR A 206 1.87 17.34 -25.81
N ILE A 207 2.67 16.54 -25.08
CA ILE A 207 2.72 16.53 -23.63
C ILE A 207 3.80 17.48 -23.12
N ASP A 208 3.44 18.37 -22.20
CA ASP A 208 4.37 19.14 -21.39
C ASP A 208 4.81 18.30 -20.19
N TRP A 209 5.88 17.51 -20.39
CA TRP A 209 6.40 16.57 -19.41
C TRP A 209 6.88 17.23 -18.11
N GLY A 210 7.30 18.50 -18.15
CA GLY A 210 7.70 19.27 -16.96
C GLY A 210 6.59 19.48 -15.93
N ARG A 211 5.33 19.20 -16.28
CA ARG A 211 4.22 19.28 -15.33
C ARG A 211 4.19 18.10 -14.33
N TYR A 212 4.91 17.03 -14.64
CA TYR A 212 4.95 15.79 -13.87
C TYR A 212 6.30 15.57 -13.19
N ASP A 213 7.22 16.49 -13.32
CA ASP A 213 8.46 16.64 -12.57
C ASP A 213 8.15 17.49 -11.32
N TRP A 214 7.93 16.84 -10.19
CA TRP A 214 7.41 17.51 -8.98
C TRP A 214 8.48 18.22 -8.17
N ASP A 215 9.74 17.82 -8.31
CA ASP A 215 10.85 18.36 -7.53
C ASP A 215 11.86 19.14 -8.38
N GLY A 216 11.69 19.15 -9.71
CA GLY A 216 12.48 19.94 -10.65
C GLY A 216 13.85 19.33 -10.95
N ASP A 217 14.01 18.03 -10.78
CA ASP A 217 15.27 17.33 -11.04
C ASP A 217 15.45 16.90 -12.51
N GLY A 218 14.41 17.08 -13.32
CA GLY A 218 14.37 16.75 -14.75
C GLY A 218 13.90 15.33 -15.03
N GLU A 219 13.43 14.59 -14.02
CA GLU A 219 12.79 13.28 -14.13
C GLU A 219 11.29 13.40 -13.84
N VAL A 220 10.46 12.66 -14.58
CA VAL A 220 9.03 12.53 -14.33
C VAL A 220 8.83 11.51 -13.19
N GLU A 221 8.11 11.90 -12.13
CA GLU A 221 7.94 11.01 -10.98
C GLU A 221 7.34 9.67 -11.32
N GLN A 222 6.31 9.65 -12.17
CA GLN A 222 5.70 8.42 -12.65
C GLN A 222 4.80 8.66 -13.87
N VAL A 223 4.90 7.77 -14.84
CA VAL A 223 3.88 7.62 -15.89
C VAL A 223 2.99 6.44 -15.54
N PHE A 224 1.67 6.61 -15.68
CA PHE A 224 0.71 5.52 -15.52
C PHE A 224 0.12 5.14 -16.88
N VAL A 225 0.25 3.85 -17.27
CA VAL A 225 -0.36 3.32 -18.49
C VAL A 225 -1.54 2.43 -18.12
N LEU A 226 -2.74 2.82 -18.56
CA LEU A 226 -3.93 1.99 -18.48
C LEU A 226 -4.11 1.26 -19.81
N PHE A 227 -3.98 -0.06 -19.81
CA PHE A 227 -4.08 -0.86 -21.02
C PHE A 227 -5.46 -1.54 -21.17
N ALA A 228 -5.90 -1.72 -22.40
CA ALA A 228 -7.19 -2.30 -22.73
C ALA A 228 -7.32 -3.78 -22.31
N GLY A 229 -8.46 -4.16 -21.76
CA GLY A 229 -8.79 -5.52 -21.34
C GLY A 229 -8.40 -5.88 -19.93
N GLU A 230 -8.23 -7.18 -19.66
CA GLU A 230 -7.96 -7.72 -18.33
C GLU A 230 -6.46 -7.77 -18.01
N GLY A 231 -6.13 -7.68 -16.70
CA GLY A 231 -4.78 -7.91 -16.20
C GLY A 231 -4.60 -9.34 -15.64
N GLN A 232 -3.35 -9.83 -15.68
CA GLN A 232 -2.99 -11.19 -15.25
C GLN A 232 -3.28 -11.45 -13.76
N HIS A 233 -3.22 -10.42 -12.90
CA HIS A 233 -3.51 -10.51 -11.46
C HIS A 233 -4.90 -11.07 -11.14
N ASN A 234 -5.82 -11.04 -12.09
CA ASN A 234 -7.20 -11.54 -11.97
C ASN A 234 -7.70 -12.23 -13.25
N SER A 235 -6.82 -12.69 -14.13
CA SER A 235 -7.14 -13.42 -15.34
C SER A 235 -6.50 -14.80 -15.36
N ALA A 236 -7.19 -15.77 -15.95
CA ALA A 236 -6.62 -17.09 -16.23
C ALA A 236 -5.79 -17.12 -17.54
N ASP A 237 -5.83 -16.05 -18.32
CA ASP A 237 -5.02 -15.90 -19.53
C ASP A 237 -3.61 -15.43 -19.12
N THR A 238 -2.64 -16.32 -19.19
CA THR A 238 -1.23 -16.06 -18.84
C THR A 238 -0.52 -15.15 -19.83
N TYR A 239 -1.17 -14.75 -20.90
CA TYR A 239 -0.67 -13.77 -21.88
C TYR A 239 -1.20 -12.37 -21.66
N THR A 240 -1.87 -12.12 -20.55
CA THR A 240 -2.24 -10.76 -20.13
C THR A 240 -1.13 -10.14 -19.29
N ILE A 241 -1.07 -8.81 -19.26
CA ILE A 241 -0.04 -8.08 -18.53
C ILE A 241 -0.43 -8.04 -17.05
N TRP A 242 0.54 -8.27 -16.17
CA TRP A 242 0.36 -8.05 -14.75
C TRP A 242 0.43 -6.55 -14.43
N PRO A 243 -0.57 -5.96 -13.74
CA PRO A 243 -0.47 -4.58 -13.24
C PRO A 243 0.74 -4.45 -12.31
N HIS A 244 1.60 -3.47 -12.56
CA HIS A 244 2.84 -3.32 -11.79
C HIS A 244 3.42 -1.90 -11.89
N LYS A 245 4.27 -1.56 -10.92
CA LYS A 245 5.19 -0.43 -10.97
C LYS A 245 6.61 -0.92 -11.25
N HIS A 246 7.35 -0.19 -12.09
CA HIS A 246 8.75 -0.49 -12.40
C HIS A 246 9.48 0.73 -12.95
N SER A 247 10.77 0.56 -13.27
CA SER A 247 11.53 1.53 -14.03
C SER A 247 11.90 1.00 -15.42
N LEU A 248 11.85 1.85 -16.44
CA LEU A 248 12.20 1.51 -17.81
C LEU A 248 13.65 1.03 -17.93
N SER A 249 14.57 1.68 -17.21
CA SER A 249 16.00 1.34 -17.20
C SER A 249 16.30 -0.05 -16.65
N MET A 250 15.42 -0.57 -15.80
CA MET A 250 15.55 -1.89 -15.17
C MET A 250 14.61 -2.94 -15.75
N SER A 251 13.68 -2.55 -16.63
CA SER A 251 12.78 -3.46 -17.34
C SER A 251 13.47 -4.09 -18.56
N ASP A 252 12.70 -4.86 -19.34
CA ASP A 252 13.08 -5.38 -20.66
C ASP A 252 13.51 -4.28 -21.64
N TYR A 253 12.99 -3.04 -21.49
CA TYR A 253 13.43 -1.89 -22.29
C TYR A 253 14.89 -1.50 -22.03
N GLY A 254 15.39 -1.66 -20.82
CA GLY A 254 16.80 -1.60 -20.43
C GLY A 254 17.46 -0.21 -20.50
N GLN A 255 16.69 0.86 -20.60
CA GLN A 255 17.17 2.24 -20.64
C GLN A 255 16.06 3.23 -20.26
N THR A 256 16.42 4.45 -19.87
CA THR A 256 15.46 5.54 -19.68
C THR A 256 14.97 6.07 -21.02
N LEU A 257 13.80 6.69 -21.04
CA LEU A 257 13.26 7.38 -22.20
C LEU A 257 13.44 8.91 -22.03
N GLN A 258 13.73 9.60 -23.11
CA GLN A 258 13.88 11.07 -23.14
C GLN A 258 12.77 11.67 -24.01
N LEU A 259 11.87 12.45 -23.41
CA LEU A 259 10.80 13.17 -24.12
C LEU A 259 10.68 14.60 -23.61
N GLY A 260 10.58 15.55 -24.53
CA GLY A 260 10.42 16.96 -24.20
C GLY A 260 11.53 17.59 -23.36
N GLY A 261 12.68 16.91 -23.23
CA GLY A 261 13.81 17.35 -22.39
C GLY A 261 13.82 16.74 -20.99
N TYR A 262 12.85 15.87 -20.66
CA TYR A 262 12.71 15.19 -19.36
C TYR A 262 13.03 13.71 -19.49
N VAL A 263 13.52 13.13 -18.39
CA VAL A 263 13.75 11.69 -18.24
C VAL A 263 12.43 11.03 -17.82
N ILE A 264 12.07 9.93 -18.47
CA ILE A 264 11.00 9.04 -18.06
C ILE A 264 11.63 7.70 -17.73
N ASP A 265 11.57 7.32 -16.47
CA ASP A 265 12.08 6.06 -15.96
C ASP A 265 11.03 5.32 -15.13
N GLN A 266 10.43 6.00 -14.15
CA GLN A 266 9.43 5.40 -13.27
C GLN A 266 8.08 5.29 -13.99
N TYR A 267 7.50 4.10 -13.94
CA TYR A 267 6.16 3.86 -14.49
C TYR A 267 5.35 2.89 -13.64
N ALA A 268 4.05 2.97 -13.79
CA ALA A 268 3.13 1.92 -13.37
C ALA A 268 2.15 1.62 -14.50
N CYS A 269 1.53 0.45 -14.45
CA CYS A 269 0.47 0.09 -15.38
C CYS A 269 -0.66 -0.69 -14.70
N SER A 270 -1.85 -0.60 -15.27
CA SER A 270 -3.00 -1.39 -14.85
C SER A 270 -3.91 -1.70 -16.02
N SER A 271 -4.84 -2.64 -15.80
CA SER A 271 -5.81 -3.08 -16.77
C SER A 271 -7.11 -2.27 -16.72
N GLU A 272 -7.74 -2.10 -17.87
CA GLU A 272 -9.09 -1.55 -18.00
C GLU A 272 -10.11 -2.36 -17.21
N MET A 273 -10.04 -3.69 -17.31
CA MET A 273 -11.01 -4.61 -16.76
C MET A 273 -10.46 -5.38 -15.55
N PHE A 274 -11.23 -5.39 -14.47
CA PHE A 274 -10.97 -6.21 -13.30
C PHE A 274 -11.37 -7.68 -13.52
N THR A 275 -12.51 -7.90 -14.19
CA THR A 275 -12.97 -9.21 -14.69
C THR A 275 -13.52 -9.01 -16.10
N PRO A 276 -13.85 -10.08 -16.87
CA PRO A 276 -14.41 -9.92 -18.21
C PRO A 276 -15.66 -9.02 -18.31
N THR A 277 -16.31 -8.73 -17.19
CA THR A 277 -17.58 -7.96 -17.14
C THR A 277 -17.57 -6.80 -16.14
N VAL A 278 -16.48 -6.58 -15.44
CA VAL A 278 -16.35 -5.53 -14.41
C VAL A 278 -15.12 -4.69 -14.71
N VAL A 279 -15.31 -3.39 -14.88
CA VAL A 279 -14.20 -2.43 -15.06
C VAL A 279 -13.35 -2.36 -13.79
N SER A 280 -12.06 -2.10 -13.94
CA SER A 280 -11.17 -1.86 -12.80
C SER A 280 -11.58 -0.57 -12.08
N GLY A 281 -11.64 -0.63 -10.75
CA GLY A 281 -11.83 0.54 -9.91
C GLY A 281 -10.55 1.41 -9.83
N ILE A 282 -10.58 2.41 -8.95
CA ILE A 282 -9.45 3.34 -8.77
C ILE A 282 -8.34 2.78 -7.86
N GLY A 283 -8.57 1.66 -7.21
CA GLY A 283 -7.70 1.19 -6.10
C GLY A 283 -6.27 0.91 -6.53
N VAL A 284 -6.05 0.29 -7.70
CA VAL A 284 -4.70 0.07 -8.23
C VAL A 284 -4.02 1.40 -8.56
N MET A 285 -4.74 2.37 -9.17
CA MET A 285 -4.16 3.70 -9.41
C MET A 285 -3.74 4.39 -8.11
N CYS A 286 -4.58 4.32 -7.06
CA CYS A 286 -4.26 4.90 -5.76
C CYS A 286 -3.03 4.23 -5.13
N HIS A 287 -2.91 2.91 -5.23
CA HIS A 287 -1.78 2.13 -4.75
C HIS A 287 -0.49 2.51 -5.48
N GLU A 288 -0.47 2.43 -6.80
CA GLU A 288 0.72 2.67 -7.61
C GLU A 288 1.24 4.12 -7.51
N PHE A 289 0.35 5.11 -7.48
CA PHE A 289 0.75 6.50 -7.25
C PHE A 289 1.24 6.75 -5.81
N SER A 290 0.84 5.93 -4.83
CA SER A 290 1.35 6.05 -3.47
C SER A 290 2.83 5.69 -3.35
N HIS A 291 3.36 4.87 -4.25
CA HIS A 291 4.80 4.61 -4.31
C HIS A 291 5.65 5.84 -4.66
N CYS A 292 5.07 6.87 -5.31
CA CYS A 292 5.76 8.15 -5.55
C CYS A 292 6.12 8.87 -4.24
N PHE A 293 5.46 8.55 -3.13
CA PHE A 293 5.77 9.10 -1.82
C PHE A 293 6.88 8.33 -1.09
N GLY A 294 7.38 7.23 -1.67
CA GLY A 294 8.40 6.37 -1.08
C GLY A 294 7.84 5.24 -0.21
N PHE A 295 6.55 4.91 -0.33
CA PHE A 295 5.96 3.77 0.38
C PHE A 295 6.31 2.46 -0.32
N PRO A 296 6.81 1.47 0.44
CA PRO A 296 6.93 0.09 -0.04
C PRO A 296 5.59 -0.65 0.09
N GLU A 297 5.59 -1.92 -0.28
CA GLU A 297 4.48 -2.81 -0.03
C GLU A 297 4.27 -3.09 1.46
N HIS A 298 3.04 -2.99 1.94
CA HIS A 298 2.67 -3.34 3.31
C HIS A 298 2.03 -4.73 3.42
N TYR A 299 2.04 -5.51 2.34
CA TYR A 299 1.80 -6.95 2.36
C TYR A 299 3.14 -7.73 2.37
N ASP A 300 3.08 -9.05 2.44
CA ASP A 300 4.28 -9.90 2.27
C ASP A 300 4.66 -9.97 0.79
N ALA A 301 5.56 -9.07 0.35
CA ALA A 301 6.00 -8.99 -1.04
C ALA A 301 6.71 -10.27 -1.55
N ALA A 302 7.07 -11.23 -0.69
CA ALA A 302 7.61 -12.51 -1.10
C ALA A 302 6.54 -13.56 -1.40
N LEU A 303 5.33 -13.46 -0.84
CA LEU A 303 4.27 -14.46 -0.99
C LEU A 303 2.92 -13.86 -1.40
N GLY A 304 2.83 -12.54 -1.52
CA GLY A 304 1.58 -11.86 -1.85
C GLY A 304 0.47 -12.20 -0.87
N SER A 305 -0.73 -12.46 -1.38
CA SER A 305 -1.90 -12.77 -0.57
C SER A 305 -1.79 -14.03 0.31
N SER A 306 -0.85 -14.94 0.01
CA SER A 306 -0.62 -16.18 0.79
C SER A 306 0.41 -16.03 1.90
N GLY A 307 1.16 -14.92 1.93
CA GLY A 307 2.24 -14.67 2.88
C GLY A 307 1.79 -14.28 4.28
N ASN A 308 2.65 -13.57 5.00
CA ASN A 308 2.33 -13.00 6.31
C ASN A 308 1.15 -12.04 6.22
N PHE A 309 0.53 -11.71 7.34
CA PHE A 309 -0.66 -10.85 7.34
C PHE A 309 -0.35 -9.43 6.83
N GLY A 310 0.74 -8.83 7.33
CA GLY A 310 1.09 -7.44 7.04
C GLY A 310 -0.03 -6.48 7.46
N MET A 311 -0.48 -5.65 6.54
CA MET A 311 -1.66 -4.79 6.73
C MET A 311 -2.91 -5.32 6.01
N TYR A 312 -2.75 -6.31 5.15
CA TYR A 312 -3.79 -6.96 4.36
C TYR A 312 -4.81 -5.95 3.80
N THR A 313 -6.12 -6.16 4.01
CA THR A 313 -7.20 -5.29 3.48
C THR A 313 -7.41 -3.99 4.26
N TRP A 314 -6.62 -3.74 5.32
CA TRP A 314 -6.72 -2.54 6.16
C TRP A 314 -6.00 -1.32 5.60
N ASP A 315 -5.20 -1.50 4.56
CA ASP A 315 -4.34 -0.47 3.99
C ASP A 315 -4.28 -0.60 2.46
N VAL A 316 -4.26 0.54 1.76
CA VAL A 316 -4.14 0.58 0.30
C VAL A 316 -2.79 0.04 -0.20
N MET A 317 -1.69 0.19 0.58
CA MET A 317 -0.39 -0.41 0.28
C MET A 317 -0.32 -1.90 0.65
N GLY A 318 -1.39 -2.44 1.21
CA GLY A 318 -1.64 -3.86 1.37
C GLY A 318 -2.54 -4.39 0.26
N MET A 319 -3.56 -5.19 0.66
CA MET A 319 -4.61 -5.70 -0.23
C MET A 319 -5.84 -4.79 -0.26
N GLY A 320 -5.82 -3.68 0.49
CA GLY A 320 -6.94 -2.76 0.61
C GLY A 320 -7.26 -1.98 -0.66
N ASN A 321 -6.35 -1.96 -1.63
CA ASN A 321 -6.58 -1.46 -2.98
C ASN A 321 -7.71 -2.22 -3.72
N TYR A 322 -7.99 -3.48 -3.35
CA TYR A 322 -9.05 -4.29 -3.94
C TYR A 322 -10.39 -4.20 -3.21
N ASN A 323 -10.48 -3.44 -2.12
CA ASN A 323 -11.73 -3.28 -1.38
C ASN A 323 -12.85 -2.75 -2.30
N GLY A 324 -14.05 -3.33 -2.17
CA GLY A 324 -15.17 -2.99 -3.04
C GLY A 324 -14.87 -3.24 -4.53
N ASN A 325 -14.08 -4.27 -4.89
CA ASN A 325 -13.57 -4.55 -6.24
C ASN A 325 -12.73 -3.40 -6.81
N GLY A 326 -11.97 -2.72 -5.94
CA GLY A 326 -11.14 -1.56 -6.31
C GLY A 326 -11.89 -0.24 -6.42
N PHE A 327 -13.21 -0.22 -6.27
CA PHE A 327 -14.00 1.03 -6.34
C PHE A 327 -13.93 1.85 -5.05
N ILE A 328 -13.64 1.20 -3.92
CA ILE A 328 -13.57 1.83 -2.59
C ILE A 328 -12.31 1.31 -1.90
N PRO A 329 -11.11 1.71 -2.37
CA PRO A 329 -9.87 1.30 -1.72
C PRO A 329 -9.82 1.78 -0.27
N ALA A 330 -9.14 1.02 0.60
CA ALA A 330 -8.92 1.43 1.98
C ALA A 330 -8.24 2.79 2.05
N GLY A 331 -8.66 3.63 2.99
CA GLY A 331 -7.93 4.87 3.29
C GLY A 331 -6.55 4.56 3.85
N TYR A 332 -5.61 5.49 3.68
CA TYR A 332 -4.31 5.43 4.35
C TYR A 332 -4.48 5.27 5.85
N THR A 333 -3.60 4.47 6.43
CA THR A 333 -3.49 4.39 7.89
C THR A 333 -2.93 5.70 8.47
N SER A 334 -2.92 5.80 9.78
CA SER A 334 -2.28 6.93 10.45
C SER A 334 -0.77 6.96 10.26
N HIS A 335 -0.13 5.86 9.88
CA HIS A 335 1.30 5.82 9.58
C HIS A 335 1.62 6.65 8.33
N GLU A 336 1.03 6.35 7.17
CA GLU A 336 1.28 7.07 5.92
C GLU A 336 0.90 8.55 6.07
N ARG A 337 -0.24 8.84 6.69
CA ARG A 337 -0.65 10.24 6.91
C ARG A 337 0.30 11.00 7.81
N MET A 338 0.89 10.33 8.81
CA MET A 338 1.87 10.91 9.73
C MET A 338 3.17 11.25 9.00
N VAL A 339 3.74 10.30 8.28
CA VAL A 339 5.04 10.51 7.62
C VAL A 339 4.96 11.53 6.48
N LEU A 340 3.79 11.66 5.82
CA LEU A 340 3.54 12.71 4.81
C LEU A 340 3.16 14.07 5.41
N GLY A 341 3.09 14.20 6.74
CA GLY A 341 2.70 15.46 7.40
C GLY A 341 1.21 15.81 7.27
N TRP A 342 0.37 14.85 6.86
CA TRP A 342 -1.07 15.07 6.71
C TRP A 342 -1.83 14.88 8.02
N LEU A 343 -1.25 14.14 8.95
CA LEU A 343 -1.75 13.90 10.30
C LEU A 343 -0.60 14.03 11.30
N GLU A 344 -0.87 14.63 12.45
CA GLU A 344 0.03 14.60 13.61
C GLU A 344 -0.66 13.78 14.71
N PRO A 345 -0.23 12.52 14.95
CA PRO A 345 -0.82 11.70 16.00
C PRO A 345 -0.58 12.30 17.38
N ILE A 346 -1.54 12.13 18.28
CA ILE A 346 -1.44 12.56 19.68
C ILE A 346 -0.60 11.54 20.44
N GLU A 347 0.54 11.96 20.97
CA GLU A 347 1.42 11.05 21.72
C GLU A 347 0.84 10.74 23.11
N LEU A 348 0.75 9.45 23.43
CA LEU A 348 0.40 8.92 24.74
C LEU A 348 1.70 8.44 25.43
N ARG A 349 2.10 9.08 26.53
CA ARG A 349 3.35 8.79 27.25
C ARG A 349 3.09 8.03 28.56
N ASP A 350 3.21 8.73 29.68
CA ASP A 350 3.16 8.14 31.03
C ASP A 350 1.94 8.54 31.84
N ASP A 351 1.19 9.54 31.36
CA ASP A 351 0.01 10.03 32.03
C ASP A 351 -1.18 9.08 31.83
N GLU A 352 -2.04 8.98 32.84
CA GLU A 352 -3.32 8.31 32.70
C GLU A 352 -4.28 9.20 31.87
N VAL A 353 -4.76 8.66 30.74
CA VAL A 353 -5.60 9.41 29.79
C VAL A 353 -6.89 8.65 29.51
N GLN A 354 -8.03 9.31 29.69
CA GLN A 354 -9.32 8.86 29.19
C GLN A 354 -9.60 9.52 27.84
N VAL A 355 -9.65 8.73 26.76
CA VAL A 355 -10.03 9.21 25.43
C VAL A 355 -11.51 8.95 25.22
N GLU A 356 -12.24 9.99 24.84
CA GLU A 356 -13.67 9.94 24.54
C GLU A 356 -13.96 10.58 23.18
N GLY A 357 -14.91 9.99 22.43
CA GLY A 357 -15.41 10.59 21.20
C GLY A 357 -14.39 10.65 20.06
N MET A 358 -13.44 9.70 19.99
CA MET A 358 -12.47 9.59 18.90
C MET A 358 -13.18 9.29 17.58
N LEU A 359 -13.22 10.25 16.67
CA LEU A 359 -13.90 10.14 15.37
C LEU A 359 -13.21 9.12 14.43
N PRO A 360 -13.95 8.60 13.45
CA PRO A 360 -13.36 7.80 12.37
C PRO A 360 -12.25 8.55 11.64
N LEU A 361 -11.14 7.84 11.33
CA LEU A 361 -9.99 8.42 10.64
C LEU A 361 -10.39 8.98 9.26
N SER A 362 -11.27 8.29 8.54
CA SER A 362 -11.82 8.70 7.24
C SER A 362 -12.71 9.96 7.32
N GLU A 363 -13.24 10.31 8.51
CA GLU A 363 -14.02 11.52 8.76
C GLU A 363 -13.21 12.63 9.45
N GLY A 364 -11.89 12.59 9.30
CA GLY A 364 -10.98 13.58 9.87
C GLY A 364 -10.68 13.37 11.36
N GLY A 365 -10.92 12.16 11.89
CA GLY A 365 -10.57 11.79 13.26
C GLY A 365 -9.07 11.80 13.50
N ASP A 366 -8.64 12.07 14.73
CA ASP A 366 -7.24 12.01 15.13
C ASP A 366 -6.80 10.55 15.33
N ALA A 367 -5.47 10.33 15.35
CA ALA A 367 -4.85 9.07 15.77
C ALA A 367 -4.00 9.30 17.02
N PHE A 368 -3.68 8.22 17.72
CA PHE A 368 -2.79 8.28 18.88
C PHE A 368 -1.55 7.43 18.60
N ILE A 369 -0.40 7.83 19.16
CA ILE A 369 0.86 7.12 19.04
C ILE A 369 1.45 6.82 20.42
N ILE A 370 1.99 5.61 20.57
CA ILE A 370 2.67 5.13 21.77
C ILE A 370 4.04 4.63 21.37
N TYR A 371 5.10 5.33 21.75
CA TYR A 371 6.46 4.94 21.42
C TYR A 371 7.01 3.90 22.41
N ASN A 372 7.87 3.01 21.90
CA ASN A 372 8.85 2.32 22.70
C ASN A 372 9.96 3.32 23.08
N ASP A 373 10.04 3.69 24.36
CA ASP A 373 11.00 4.72 24.83
C ASP A 373 12.46 4.32 24.64
N ALA A 374 12.76 3.04 24.44
CA ALA A 374 14.10 2.52 24.14
C ALA A 374 14.42 2.54 22.63
N ASN A 375 13.39 2.54 21.77
CA ASN A 375 13.53 2.58 20.32
C ASN A 375 12.37 3.38 19.70
N PRO A 376 12.56 4.67 19.39
CA PRO A 376 11.47 5.50 18.87
C PRO A 376 11.03 5.11 17.44
N ASN A 377 11.76 4.22 16.76
CA ASN A 377 11.32 3.65 15.49
C ASN A 377 10.31 2.50 15.67
N GLU A 378 10.13 2.01 16.91
CA GLU A 378 9.12 1.03 17.26
C GLU A 378 7.99 1.68 18.06
N TYR A 379 6.75 1.62 17.54
CA TYR A 379 5.61 2.29 18.12
C TYR A 379 4.28 1.62 17.77
N TYR A 380 3.25 1.94 18.54
CA TYR A 380 1.88 1.61 18.22
C TYR A 380 1.14 2.85 17.75
N LEU A 381 0.30 2.67 16.72
CA LEU A 381 -0.67 3.66 16.27
C LEU A 381 -2.08 3.16 16.56
N LEU A 382 -2.91 4.03 17.11
CA LEU A 382 -4.29 3.75 17.44
C LEU A 382 -5.16 4.62 16.54
N GLU A 383 -6.02 3.99 15.74
CA GLU A 383 -6.90 4.70 14.81
C GLU A 383 -8.31 4.10 14.83
N ASN A 384 -9.32 4.97 14.74
CA ASN A 384 -10.70 4.54 14.63
C ASN A 384 -11.04 4.30 13.16
N ARG A 385 -11.24 3.03 12.79
CA ARG A 385 -11.69 2.63 11.45
C ARG A 385 -13.16 2.23 11.52
N GLN A 386 -13.98 2.90 10.73
CA GLN A 386 -15.41 2.62 10.60
C GLN A 386 -15.74 2.45 9.12
N GLN A 387 -16.83 1.72 8.83
CA GLN A 387 -17.26 1.50 7.44
C GLN A 387 -17.97 2.74 6.87
N VAL A 388 -17.22 3.84 6.72
CA VAL A 388 -17.70 5.14 6.22
C VAL A 388 -16.63 5.77 5.31
N GLY A 389 -17.05 6.58 4.34
CA GLY A 389 -16.14 7.21 3.38
C GLY A 389 -15.32 6.17 2.61
N TRP A 390 -14.01 6.39 2.45
CA TRP A 390 -13.11 5.43 1.79
C TRP A 390 -12.91 4.13 2.57
N ASP A 391 -13.33 4.08 3.82
CA ASP A 391 -13.31 2.87 4.65
C ASP A 391 -14.64 2.08 4.59
N GLU A 392 -15.62 2.48 3.77
CA GLU A 392 -16.94 1.82 3.67
C GLU A 392 -16.82 0.32 3.38
N ALA A 393 -15.83 -0.07 2.57
CA ALA A 393 -15.61 -1.45 2.15
C ALA A 393 -14.62 -2.24 3.04
N LEU A 394 -14.19 -1.70 4.17
CA LEU A 394 -13.36 -2.43 5.14
C LEU A 394 -14.11 -3.66 5.69
N PRO A 395 -13.40 -4.75 6.01
CA PRO A 395 -14.04 -5.98 6.49
C PRO A 395 -14.66 -5.85 7.88
N GLY A 396 -14.18 -4.91 8.70
CA GLY A 396 -14.62 -4.71 10.08
C GLY A 396 -14.58 -3.25 10.50
N ARG A 397 -14.89 -2.98 11.78
CA ARG A 397 -14.96 -1.63 12.34
C ARG A 397 -14.65 -1.59 13.83
N GLY A 398 -13.88 -0.60 14.26
CA GLY A 398 -13.47 -0.40 15.66
C GLY A 398 -12.15 0.35 15.77
N LEU A 399 -11.49 0.20 16.91
CA LEU A 399 -10.14 0.70 17.11
C LEU A 399 -9.15 -0.29 16.50
N LEU A 400 -8.45 0.12 15.46
CA LEU A 400 -7.33 -0.62 14.91
C LEU A 400 -6.07 -0.19 15.65
N ILE A 401 -5.25 -1.15 16.09
CA ILE A 401 -3.96 -0.90 16.75
C ILE A 401 -2.89 -1.49 15.88
N ILE A 402 -2.07 -0.61 15.28
CA ILE A 402 -1.01 -0.97 14.36
C ILE A 402 0.31 -0.99 15.13
N HIS A 403 1.12 -2.02 14.93
CA HIS A 403 2.49 -2.12 15.41
C HIS A 403 3.45 -1.84 14.27
N VAL A 404 4.25 -0.82 14.40
CA VAL A 404 5.31 -0.47 13.46
C VAL A 404 6.66 -0.60 14.16
N ASP A 405 7.61 -1.29 13.53
CA ASP A 405 9.03 -1.32 13.87
C ASP A 405 9.84 -0.94 12.63
N PHE A 406 9.99 0.37 12.42
CA PHE A 406 10.58 0.92 11.22
C PHE A 406 12.09 0.63 11.14
N ASP A 407 12.49 -0.06 10.08
CA ASP A 407 13.87 -0.27 9.68
C ASP A 407 14.06 0.18 8.24
N LYS A 408 14.80 1.28 8.05
CA LYS A 408 15.00 1.89 6.72
C LYS A 408 15.50 0.89 5.68
N ALA A 409 16.45 0.02 6.03
CA ALA A 409 17.03 -0.93 5.09
C ALA A 409 16.00 -1.99 4.64
N ILE A 410 15.10 -2.40 5.55
CA ILE A 410 14.02 -3.34 5.24
C ILE A 410 12.94 -2.66 4.39
N TRP A 411 12.59 -1.40 4.70
CA TRP A 411 11.66 -0.61 3.88
C TRP A 411 12.21 -0.38 2.47
N GLU A 412 13.47 0.05 2.35
CA GLU A 412 14.15 0.22 1.06
C GLU A 412 14.27 -1.07 0.26
N ALA A 413 14.34 -2.22 0.94
CA ALA A 413 14.36 -3.53 0.28
C ALA A 413 12.97 -4.03 -0.11
N ASN A 414 11.89 -3.23 0.06
CA ASN A 414 10.49 -3.64 -0.14
C ASN A 414 10.09 -4.89 0.64
N GLY A 415 10.68 -5.09 1.81
CA GLY A 415 10.58 -6.31 2.59
C GLY A 415 9.86 -6.16 3.94
N VAL A 416 9.02 -5.12 4.09
CA VAL A 416 8.43 -4.70 5.38
C VAL A 416 7.82 -5.88 6.14
N ASN A 417 7.04 -6.72 5.47
CA ASN A 417 6.36 -7.86 6.07
C ASN A 417 6.85 -9.23 5.55
N VAL A 418 7.97 -9.25 4.85
CA VAL A 418 8.66 -10.48 4.44
C VAL A 418 9.51 -10.97 5.60
N VAL A 419 9.08 -12.02 6.28
CA VAL A 419 9.82 -12.62 7.41
C VAL A 419 10.77 -13.68 6.86
N GLN A 420 11.98 -13.28 6.54
CA GLN A 420 12.97 -14.17 5.97
C GLN A 420 14.41 -13.68 6.20
N THR A 421 15.33 -14.66 6.24
CA THR A 421 16.76 -14.42 6.28
C THR A 421 17.38 -15.05 5.03
N TYR A 422 17.84 -14.22 4.08
CA TYR A 422 18.49 -14.70 2.86
C TYR A 422 19.59 -13.73 2.40
N GLY A 423 20.82 -14.21 2.33
CA GLY A 423 21.97 -13.38 1.92
C GLY A 423 22.12 -12.15 2.81
N ALA A 424 22.06 -10.96 2.23
CA ALA A 424 22.11 -9.67 2.94
C ALA A 424 20.76 -9.25 3.54
N PHE A 425 19.64 -9.80 3.05
CA PHE A 425 18.33 -9.52 3.57
C PHE A 425 18.09 -10.29 4.87
N GLN A 426 17.84 -9.58 5.95
CA GLN A 426 17.66 -10.12 7.30
C GLN A 426 16.46 -9.46 7.96
N ASN A 427 15.30 -10.10 7.87
CA ASN A 427 14.09 -9.64 8.54
C ASN A 427 13.45 -10.80 9.32
N ASP A 428 13.41 -10.70 10.65
CA ASP A 428 13.00 -11.77 11.55
C ASP A 428 11.54 -11.66 12.02
N HIS A 429 10.85 -10.57 11.66
CA HIS A 429 9.44 -10.35 12.00
C HIS A 429 8.75 -9.41 11.02
N GLN A 430 7.41 -9.38 11.05
CA GLN A 430 6.62 -8.38 10.35
C GLN A 430 6.85 -7.00 10.97
N ARG A 431 7.21 -6.01 10.15
CA ARG A 431 7.59 -4.67 10.61
C ARG A 431 6.43 -3.68 10.67
N MET A 432 5.32 -3.99 10.00
CA MET A 432 4.10 -3.21 10.07
C MET A 432 2.90 -4.16 9.98
N THR A 433 2.21 -4.36 11.09
CA THR A 433 1.05 -5.24 11.19
C THR A 433 0.09 -4.75 12.28
N ILE A 434 -1.02 -5.44 12.48
CA ILE A 434 -2.03 -5.07 13.49
C ILE A 434 -2.04 -6.04 14.67
N PHE A 435 -2.56 -5.57 15.81
CA PHE A 435 -2.97 -6.45 16.89
C PHE A 435 -4.41 -6.92 16.64
N HIS A 436 -4.58 -8.20 16.31
CA HIS A 436 -5.89 -8.81 16.08
C HIS A 436 -6.66 -8.97 17.39
N ALA A 437 -7.79 -8.28 17.56
CA ALA A 437 -8.54 -8.33 18.81
C ALA A 437 -9.07 -9.75 19.11
N ASP A 438 -9.31 -10.59 18.11
CA ASP A 438 -9.65 -12.01 18.30
C ASP A 438 -8.42 -12.93 18.48
N ASN A 439 -7.20 -12.40 18.34
CA ASN A 439 -5.92 -13.11 18.38
C ASN A 439 -5.81 -14.20 17.30
N ASP A 440 -6.36 -13.91 16.12
CA ASP A 440 -6.36 -14.80 14.95
C ASP A 440 -5.97 -13.96 13.71
N ASP A 441 -4.87 -14.29 13.06
CA ASP A 441 -4.36 -13.62 11.85
C ASP A 441 -4.86 -14.25 10.55
N ALA A 442 -5.91 -15.06 10.63
CA ALA A 442 -6.51 -15.68 9.45
C ALA A 442 -7.13 -14.64 8.52
N LYS A 443 -6.85 -14.77 7.22
CA LYS A 443 -7.29 -13.85 6.15
C LYS A 443 -8.70 -14.20 5.62
N THR A 444 -9.61 -14.60 6.50
CA THR A 444 -11.01 -14.90 6.15
C THR A 444 -11.90 -13.72 6.53
N ASP A 445 -12.97 -13.49 5.79
CA ASP A 445 -13.94 -12.43 6.11
C ASP A 445 -14.42 -12.52 7.57
N PHE A 446 -14.52 -13.73 8.10
CA PHE A 446 -14.95 -13.97 9.48
C PHE A 446 -13.91 -13.54 10.51
N SER A 447 -12.61 -13.73 10.27
CA SER A 447 -11.54 -13.27 11.14
C SER A 447 -11.32 -11.76 10.98
N LEU A 448 -11.23 -11.27 9.77
CA LEU A 448 -11.00 -9.86 9.47
C LEU A 448 -12.01 -8.91 10.13
N GLN A 449 -13.29 -9.31 10.23
CA GLN A 449 -14.32 -8.53 10.94
C GLN A 449 -14.04 -8.35 12.43
N ARG A 450 -13.14 -9.16 13.02
CA ARG A 450 -12.84 -9.24 14.43
C ARG A 450 -11.48 -8.67 14.81
N ASP A 451 -10.71 -8.24 13.81
CA ASP A 451 -9.42 -7.61 14.01
C ASP A 451 -9.50 -6.33 14.87
N PRO A 452 -10.47 -5.42 14.64
CA PRO A 452 -10.53 -4.21 15.43
C PRO A 452 -11.09 -4.43 16.83
N TYR A 453 -10.57 -3.71 17.78
CA TYR A 453 -11.09 -3.66 19.14
C TYR A 453 -12.39 -2.82 19.24
N PRO A 454 -13.31 -3.16 20.20
CA PRO A 454 -13.31 -4.36 21.02
C PRO A 454 -13.88 -5.56 20.27
N TYR A 455 -13.37 -6.75 20.56
CA TYR A 455 -13.98 -7.99 20.11
C TYR A 455 -14.45 -8.85 21.31
N SER A 456 -15.73 -9.14 21.38
CA SER A 456 -16.34 -9.89 22.51
C SER A 456 -16.00 -9.23 23.86
N LYS A 457 -15.23 -9.90 24.73
CA LYS A 457 -14.73 -9.38 26.01
C LYS A 457 -13.29 -8.88 25.93
N ARG A 458 -12.70 -8.85 24.76
CA ARG A 458 -11.36 -8.34 24.52
C ARG A 458 -11.46 -6.86 24.18
N ASP A 459 -11.36 -6.04 25.18
CA ASP A 459 -11.47 -4.60 25.17
C ASP A 459 -10.19 -3.91 25.67
N SER A 460 -9.06 -4.63 25.58
CA SER A 460 -7.78 -4.14 26.09
C SER A 460 -6.58 -4.74 25.35
N LEU A 461 -5.51 -3.95 25.23
CA LEU A 461 -4.17 -4.38 24.83
C LEU A 461 -3.19 -4.00 25.95
N THR A 462 -2.66 -5.00 26.64
CA THR A 462 -1.76 -4.87 27.79
C THR A 462 -0.65 -5.91 27.71
N ASP A 463 0.35 -5.83 28.59
CA ASP A 463 1.40 -6.85 28.68
C ASP A 463 0.86 -8.27 28.97
N ASN A 464 -0.35 -8.38 29.53
CA ASN A 464 -0.95 -9.64 29.96
C ASN A 464 -2.25 -10.00 29.22
N SER A 465 -2.71 -9.20 28.26
CA SER A 465 -3.87 -9.50 27.43
C SER A 465 -3.53 -10.53 26.34
N MET A 466 -4.56 -10.97 25.60
CA MET A 466 -4.39 -11.84 24.44
C MET A 466 -5.15 -11.23 23.24
N PRO A 467 -4.40 -10.68 22.27
CA PRO A 467 -2.93 -10.60 22.17
C PRO A 467 -2.32 -9.71 23.27
N ALA A 468 -1.05 -9.92 23.56
CA ALA A 468 -0.28 -9.09 24.48
C ALA A 468 0.42 -7.94 23.74
N ALA A 469 0.65 -6.80 24.42
CA ALA A 469 1.33 -5.60 23.90
C ALA A 469 2.85 -5.84 23.75
N LYS A 470 3.24 -6.70 22.79
CA LYS A 470 4.63 -7.13 22.57
C LYS A 470 5.44 -6.07 21.82
N LEU A 471 6.73 -6.01 22.16
CA LEU A 471 7.78 -5.28 21.45
C LEU A 471 8.85 -6.25 20.93
N TYR A 472 9.48 -5.88 19.83
CA TYR A 472 10.67 -6.56 19.29
C TYR A 472 11.95 -6.04 19.97
N THR A 473 12.09 -4.73 20.12
CA THR A 473 13.15 -4.13 20.93
C THR A 473 12.71 -4.05 22.40
N PRO A 474 13.48 -4.59 23.37
CA PRO A 474 13.14 -4.46 24.78
C PRO A 474 12.97 -3.00 25.19
N ASN A 475 11.97 -2.69 26.00
CA ASN A 475 11.76 -1.37 26.57
C ASN A 475 12.88 -0.98 27.57
N LEU A 476 12.86 0.23 28.12
CA LEU A 476 13.86 0.71 29.08
C LEU A 476 14.00 -0.16 30.34
N ALA A 477 12.98 -0.96 30.68
CA ALA A 477 13.03 -1.93 31.79
C ALA A 477 13.57 -3.31 31.35
N GLY A 478 14.03 -3.47 30.10
CA GLY A 478 14.55 -4.71 29.55
C GLY A 478 13.49 -5.78 29.26
N ARG A 479 12.23 -5.41 29.08
CA ARG A 479 11.10 -6.31 28.79
C ARG A 479 10.61 -6.12 27.34
N ASN A 480 10.26 -7.22 26.69
CA ASN A 480 9.68 -7.20 25.35
C ASN A 480 8.15 -6.95 25.37
N TYR A 481 7.75 -5.92 26.14
CA TYR A 481 6.36 -5.46 26.25
C TYR A 481 6.31 -3.94 26.35
N MET A 482 5.25 -3.34 25.85
CA MET A 482 5.10 -1.88 25.82
C MET A 482 5.06 -1.28 27.23
N GLY A 483 4.43 -1.98 28.20
CA GLY A 483 4.30 -1.49 29.57
C GLY A 483 3.34 -0.31 29.74
N LYS A 484 2.65 0.09 28.68
CA LYS A 484 1.70 1.21 28.60
C LYS A 484 0.32 0.64 28.21
N PRO A 485 -0.53 0.25 29.18
CA PRO A 485 -1.77 -0.47 28.89
C PRO A 485 -2.83 0.41 28.23
N ILE A 486 -3.54 -0.18 27.28
CA ILE A 486 -4.75 0.37 26.65
C ILE A 486 -5.91 -0.51 27.12
N THR A 487 -6.92 0.07 27.78
CA THR A 487 -8.02 -0.67 28.40
C THR A 487 -9.37 0.01 28.16
N GLN A 488 -10.46 -0.69 28.50
CA GLN A 488 -11.81 -0.16 28.37
C GLN A 488 -12.14 0.35 26.96
N ILE A 489 -11.59 -0.29 25.95
CA ILE A 489 -11.83 0.08 24.55
C ILE A 489 -13.30 -0.17 24.23
N LYS A 490 -13.98 0.88 23.77
CA LYS A 490 -15.41 0.86 23.49
C LYS A 490 -15.74 1.55 22.19
N ARG A 491 -16.57 0.90 21.38
CA ARG A 491 -17.20 1.53 20.22
C ARG A 491 -18.56 2.11 20.63
N ASN A 492 -18.74 3.41 20.43
CA ASN A 492 -19.96 4.13 20.74
C ASN A 492 -20.98 4.00 19.60
N ALA A 493 -22.26 4.31 19.89
CA ALA A 493 -23.34 4.20 18.91
C ALA A 493 -23.20 5.19 17.74
N ASP A 494 -22.53 6.30 17.95
CA ASP A 494 -22.22 7.34 16.96
C ASP A 494 -20.94 7.05 16.15
N GLN A 495 -20.42 5.81 16.22
CA GLN A 495 -19.21 5.34 15.53
C GLN A 495 -17.90 5.94 16.08
N THR A 496 -17.96 6.70 17.16
CA THR A 496 -16.73 7.12 17.85
C THR A 496 -16.16 6.00 18.71
N MET A 497 -14.86 6.10 19.02
CA MET A 497 -14.20 5.20 19.96
C MET A 497 -13.88 5.91 21.28
N SER A 498 -13.84 5.13 22.34
CA SER A 498 -13.36 5.57 23.65
C SER A 498 -12.44 4.49 24.22
N PHE A 499 -11.42 4.90 24.96
CA PHE A 499 -10.52 3.97 25.64
C PHE A 499 -9.80 4.68 26.80
N HIS A 500 -9.26 3.89 27.71
CA HIS A 500 -8.41 4.34 28.80
C HIS A 500 -6.96 3.93 28.51
N PHE A 501 -6.01 4.86 28.71
CA PHE A 501 -4.58 4.63 28.55
C PHE A 501 -3.88 4.85 29.89
N GLY A 502 -2.87 4.02 30.18
CA GLY A 502 -2.03 4.12 31.37
C GLY A 502 -2.56 3.31 32.57
N SER A 503 -1.76 3.24 33.62
CA SER A 503 -2.09 2.57 34.88
C SER A 503 -2.68 3.59 35.84
N ALA A 504 -3.73 3.23 36.59
CA ALA A 504 -4.39 4.10 37.55
C ALA A 504 -3.38 4.73 38.54
N THR A 505 -3.00 5.95 38.27
CA THR A 505 -2.38 6.89 39.22
C THR A 505 -3.40 7.97 39.52
N ASN A 506 -3.28 8.67 40.62
CA ASN A 506 -4.35 9.49 41.21
C ASN A 506 -4.81 10.71 40.40
N ASP A 507 -4.37 10.92 39.17
CA ASP A 507 -4.73 12.05 38.31
C ASP A 507 -5.13 11.59 36.89
N ILE A 508 -6.43 11.59 36.60
CA ILE A 508 -7.00 11.28 35.27
C ILE A 508 -7.07 12.54 34.41
N CYS A 509 -6.41 12.56 33.29
CA CYS A 509 -6.65 13.54 32.22
C CYS A 509 -7.69 13.00 31.23
N THR A 510 -8.81 13.71 31.06
CA THR A 510 -9.85 13.31 30.10
C THR A 510 -9.70 14.11 28.81
N ILE A 511 -9.53 13.40 27.68
CA ILE A 511 -9.62 13.98 26.35
C ILE A 511 -11.00 13.65 25.81
N SER A 512 -11.92 14.62 25.83
CA SER A 512 -13.26 14.46 25.29
C SER A 512 -13.53 15.47 24.19
N ARG A 513 -14.37 15.07 23.25
CA ARG A 513 -14.91 15.95 22.23
C ARG A 513 -16.41 16.11 22.45
N GLU A 514 -16.81 17.27 22.86
CA GLU A 514 -18.22 17.66 22.92
C GLU A 514 -18.61 18.39 21.62
N GLY A 515 -19.43 17.74 20.81
CA GLY A 515 -20.11 18.35 19.65
C GLY A 515 -19.22 18.70 18.44
N LYS A 516 -19.83 19.35 17.44
CA LYS A 516 -19.16 19.89 16.23
C LYS A 516 -18.38 21.20 16.49
N GLY A 517 -17.77 21.35 17.65
CA GLY A 517 -16.98 22.53 18.02
C GLY A 517 -15.52 22.45 17.59
N PRO A 518 -14.74 23.53 17.69
CA PRO A 518 -13.34 23.54 17.33
C PRO A 518 -12.57 22.48 18.12
N ARG A 519 -11.65 21.81 17.44
CA ARG A 519 -10.76 20.82 18.05
C ARG A 519 -9.93 21.47 19.14
N VAL A 520 -9.79 20.82 20.29
CA VAL A 520 -8.98 21.31 21.41
C VAL A 520 -7.96 20.24 21.78
N LYS A 521 -6.67 20.58 21.75
CA LYS A 521 -5.61 19.76 22.34
C LYS A 521 -5.46 20.14 23.81
N VAL A 522 -5.45 19.15 24.70
CA VAL A 522 -5.21 19.35 26.13
C VAL A 522 -3.78 18.93 26.44
N TYR A 523 -3.01 19.85 26.99
CA TYR A 523 -1.66 19.58 27.48
C TYR A 523 -1.63 19.80 28.98
N ARG A 524 -1.04 18.88 29.74
CA ARG A 524 -0.76 19.09 31.15
C ARG A 524 0.68 19.58 31.32
N ILE A 525 0.85 20.83 31.70
CA ILE A 525 2.17 21.42 31.96
C ILE A 525 2.24 21.80 33.45
N ALA A 526 3.15 21.18 34.18
CA ALA A 526 3.38 21.43 35.61
C ALA A 526 2.10 21.36 36.48
N GLY A 527 1.24 20.34 36.24
CA GLY A 527 0.01 20.13 37.02
C GLY A 527 -1.16 21.05 36.67
N LYS A 528 -1.08 21.82 35.59
CA LYS A 528 -2.17 22.66 35.07
C LYS A 528 -2.57 22.21 33.65
N ASP A 529 -3.87 22.12 33.44
CA ASP A 529 -4.40 21.83 32.11
C ASP A 529 -4.31 23.08 31.22
N VAL A 530 -3.60 22.92 30.09
CA VAL A 530 -3.51 23.99 29.07
C VAL A 530 -4.32 23.54 27.86
N TRP A 531 -5.38 24.28 27.57
CA TRP A 531 -6.24 24.04 26.42
C TRP A 531 -5.71 24.80 25.21
N VAL A 532 -5.29 24.11 24.19
CA VAL A 532 -4.84 24.74 22.95
C VAL A 532 -5.85 24.46 21.85
N PRO A 533 -6.55 25.50 21.33
CA PRO A 533 -7.44 25.32 20.18
C PRO A 533 -6.63 24.85 18.97
N VAL A 534 -7.04 23.78 18.34
CA VAL A 534 -6.52 23.38 17.03
C VAL A 534 -7.21 24.28 16.00
N GLN A 535 -6.46 25.14 15.35
CA GLN A 535 -7.00 25.99 14.29
C GLN A 535 -7.50 25.11 13.14
N ASP A 536 -8.77 25.28 12.79
CA ASP A 536 -9.33 24.68 11.57
C ASP A 536 -8.74 25.46 10.38
N PRO A 537 -8.07 24.81 9.42
CA PRO A 537 -7.48 25.50 8.27
C PRO A 537 -8.52 26.28 7.42
N ALA A 538 -9.81 25.98 7.58
CA ALA A 538 -10.89 26.68 6.89
C ALA A 538 -11.33 28.02 7.53
N GLN A 539 -10.78 28.46 8.68
CA GLN A 539 -11.15 29.71 9.35
C GLN A 539 -9.96 30.64 9.64
N SER A 540 -9.09 30.87 8.68
CA SER A 540 -8.08 31.92 8.77
C SER A 540 -8.63 33.30 8.36
N HIS A 541 -9.64 33.81 9.05
CA HIS A 541 -9.96 35.24 9.09
C HIS A 541 -10.96 35.49 10.21
N GLN A 542 -10.45 35.66 11.42
CA GLN A 542 -10.94 36.68 12.40
C GLN A 542 -10.25 36.51 13.76
N GLY A 543 -9.44 37.49 14.08
CA GLY A 543 -9.09 38.05 15.39
C GLY A 543 -8.91 37.12 16.58
N SER A 544 -7.65 36.87 16.98
CA SER A 544 -7.28 36.32 18.27
C SER A 544 -7.73 37.24 19.41
N LYS A 545 -8.52 36.70 20.34
CA LYS A 545 -8.65 37.28 21.71
C LYS A 545 -8.01 36.27 22.66
N TYR A 546 -6.89 36.66 23.26
CA TYR A 546 -6.35 36.01 24.44
C TYR A 546 -7.27 36.29 25.63
N ILE A 547 -7.58 35.25 26.37
CA ILE A 547 -8.18 35.38 27.72
C ILE A 547 -7.13 34.79 28.67
N GLU A 548 -6.70 35.60 29.62
CA GLU A 548 -5.78 35.24 30.72
C GLU A 548 -6.32 34.14 31.62
#